data_7d03bb45216eb3ff8d92d75d3dc1d32a
#
_entry.id   7d03bb45216eb3ff8d92d75d3dc1d32a
#
_cell.length_a   1.000
_cell.length_b   1.000
_cell.length_c   1.000
_cell.angle_alpha   90.00
_cell.angle_beta   90.00
_cell.angle_gamma   90.00
#
_symmetry.space_group_name_H-M   'P 1'
#
loop_
_entity.id
_entity.type
_entity.pdbx_description
1 polymer ?
#
loop_
_entity_poly.entity_id
_entity_poly.type
_entity_poly.pdbx_seq_one_letter_code
_entity_poly.pdbx_strand_id
1 'polypeptide(L)'
;MDHARVLKRSWEILWRYRVLWVFGVIVLLCAAGSTGNPTINPGGGDGYEEANVPPWVGEWPLEGEPFAEVMPQIVAAWATVAGVILAIIAALCCLAVVLTIAKVIFLYVAETALIRMVDDYEETGEKRGVREGFRLGWSRTALRLFVIDLLTRVPGFVTLFVLLLLGAAIAGILFLVRDGVVLKVIGAIAGIGVGFLVILASIVISLAISLVRPLIFRVCALEERGVIESFRVGFDFIKAHLADTVIMWLIMIGVQIGWAIVMIPVVLFLLLVGGVLGGIAGLSVGGLSSLVFEGAIPWIAGFGVGIPIFILIVAAPSVFLGGLAEVFKSSVWTLTYRELRALEGLKEDSGELADPAASAA
;
A
#
# COMPACT_ATOMS: atom_id res chain seq x y z
N MET A 1 -1.05 -1.37 31.68
CA MET A 1 -0.09 -0.79 30.73
C MET A 1 -0.19 0.73 30.71
N ASP A 2 0.92 1.47 30.64
CA ASP A 2 0.91 2.96 30.58
C ASP A 2 1.00 3.40 29.10
N HIS A 3 -0.15 3.56 28.46
CA HIS A 3 -0.27 3.93 27.05
C HIS A 3 0.38 5.30 26.73
N ALA A 4 0.30 6.26 27.68
CA ALA A 4 0.86 7.59 27.48
C ALA A 4 2.40 7.55 27.49
N ARG A 5 3.01 6.72 28.34
CA ARG A 5 4.45 6.50 28.37
C ARG A 5 4.95 5.91 27.06
N VAL A 6 4.26 4.91 26.51
CA VAL A 6 4.62 4.28 25.23
C VAL A 6 4.61 5.30 24.11
N LEU A 7 3.56 6.13 23.98
CA LEU A 7 3.46 7.17 22.96
C LEU A 7 4.58 8.21 23.09
N LYS A 8 4.82 8.70 24.31
CA LYS A 8 5.88 9.68 24.58
C LYS A 8 7.26 9.11 24.22
N ARG A 9 7.53 7.86 24.62
CA ARG A 9 8.79 7.20 24.33
C ARG A 9 8.99 6.97 22.85
N SER A 10 7.95 6.54 22.13
CA SER A 10 7.98 6.39 20.66
C SER A 10 8.29 7.72 19.96
N TRP A 11 7.74 8.83 20.46
CA TRP A 11 8.03 10.17 19.97
C TRP A 11 9.49 10.58 20.21
N GLU A 12 10.03 10.28 21.39
CA GLU A 12 11.44 10.51 21.69
C GLU A 12 12.37 9.71 20.76
N ILE A 13 12.07 8.42 20.51
CA ILE A 13 12.83 7.58 19.60
C ILE A 13 12.82 8.16 18.19
N LEU A 14 11.66 8.58 17.70
CA LEU A 14 11.52 9.18 16.36
C LEU A 14 12.50 10.33 16.14
N TRP A 15 12.67 11.23 17.11
CA TRP A 15 13.54 12.39 16.98
C TRP A 15 15.00 12.10 17.35
N ARG A 16 15.25 11.22 18.31
CA ARG A 16 16.60 10.87 18.75
C ARG A 16 17.32 9.93 17.79
N TYR A 17 16.59 9.04 17.10
CA TYR A 17 17.17 8.01 16.25
C TYR A 17 16.82 8.23 14.77
N ARG A 18 17.41 9.28 14.19
CA ARG A 18 17.11 9.73 12.82
C ARG A 18 17.39 8.71 11.72
N VAL A 19 18.25 7.73 11.96
CA VAL A 19 18.52 6.63 10.99
C VAL A 19 17.25 5.86 10.65
N LEU A 20 16.29 5.74 11.59
CA LEU A 20 15.01 5.09 11.36
C LEU A 20 14.17 5.76 10.25
N TRP A 21 14.38 7.08 10.02
CA TRP A 21 13.65 7.83 8.99
C TRP A 21 13.87 7.25 7.59
N VAL A 22 15.10 6.77 7.31
CA VAL A 22 15.44 6.14 6.03
C VAL A 22 14.58 4.89 5.82
N PHE A 23 14.46 4.06 6.84
CA PHE A 23 13.65 2.84 6.77
C PHE A 23 12.16 3.14 6.69
N GLY A 24 11.66 4.15 7.42
CA GLY A 24 10.28 4.59 7.33
C GLY A 24 9.90 5.09 5.93
N VAL A 25 10.78 5.88 5.29
CA VAL A 25 10.58 6.33 3.91
C VAL A 25 10.59 5.14 2.95
N ILE A 26 11.50 4.17 3.11
CA ILE A 26 11.54 2.95 2.28
C ILE A 26 10.24 2.15 2.47
N VAL A 27 9.78 1.94 3.71
CA VAL A 27 8.52 1.24 4.00
C VAL A 27 7.36 1.94 3.31
N LEU A 28 7.24 3.27 3.43
CA LEU A 28 6.17 4.02 2.80
C LEU A 28 6.21 3.91 1.27
N LEU A 29 7.37 4.14 0.64
CA LEU A 29 7.53 4.04 -0.81
C LEU A 29 7.21 2.63 -1.33
N CYS A 30 7.63 1.63 -0.58
CA CYS A 30 7.37 0.24 -0.94
C CYS A 30 5.95 -0.20 -0.58
N ALA A 31 5.30 0.34 0.44
CA ALA A 31 3.90 0.06 0.76
C ALA A 31 2.92 0.78 -0.18
N ALA A 32 3.30 1.93 -0.76
CA ALA A 32 2.48 2.64 -1.72
C ALA A 32 2.10 1.74 -2.92
N GLY A 33 0.81 1.43 -3.06
CA GLY A 33 0.26 0.52 -4.07
C GLY A 33 0.02 -0.92 -3.63
N SER A 34 0.39 -1.32 -2.40
CA SER A 34 0.10 -2.65 -1.85
C SER A 34 -1.03 -2.65 -0.80
N THR A 35 -1.29 -1.51 -0.21
CA THR A 35 -2.45 -1.31 0.67
C THR A 35 -3.49 -0.51 -0.10
N GLY A 36 -4.71 -1.03 -0.18
CA GLY A 36 -5.88 -0.32 -0.71
C GLY A 36 -6.28 0.86 0.19
N ASN A 37 -5.32 1.68 0.56
CA ASN A 37 -5.60 2.98 1.12
C ASN A 37 -6.00 3.86 -0.05
N PRO A 38 -7.18 4.49 -0.05
CA PRO A 38 -7.58 5.42 -1.08
C PRO A 38 -6.76 6.71 -0.91
N THR A 39 -5.46 6.66 -1.23
CA THR A 39 -4.75 7.89 -1.56
C THR A 39 -5.18 8.22 -2.97
N ILE A 40 -6.13 9.16 -3.03
CA ILE A 40 -6.46 10.02 -4.16
C ILE A 40 -5.87 9.48 -5.47
N ASN A 41 -6.68 8.67 -6.17
CA ASN A 41 -6.47 8.41 -7.57
C ASN A 41 -6.99 9.68 -8.29
N PRO A 42 -6.13 10.56 -8.82
CA PRO A 42 -6.61 11.72 -9.54
C PRO A 42 -7.16 11.22 -10.87
N GLY A 43 -8.49 11.03 -10.91
CA GLY A 43 -9.26 11.10 -12.12
C GLY A 43 -9.00 9.99 -13.14
N GLY A 44 -9.56 8.82 -12.91
CA GLY A 44 -10.09 8.02 -14.01
C GLY A 44 -11.41 8.65 -14.44
N GLY A 45 -11.35 9.67 -15.25
CA GLY A 45 -12.50 10.14 -15.99
C GLY A 45 -12.75 9.16 -17.13
N ASP A 46 -13.71 8.25 -16.95
CA ASP A 46 -14.31 7.47 -18.03
C ASP A 46 -15.16 8.40 -18.89
N GLY A 47 -14.51 9.22 -19.69
CA GLY A 47 -15.09 9.90 -20.82
C GLY A 47 -14.67 9.13 -22.08
N TYR A 48 -15.40 8.11 -22.44
CA TYR A 48 -15.44 7.69 -23.84
C TYR A 48 -16.17 8.77 -24.61
N GLU A 49 -15.47 9.83 -25.00
CA GLU A 49 -15.93 10.66 -26.12
C GLU A 49 -15.96 9.74 -27.34
N GLU A 50 -17.14 9.53 -27.89
CA GLU A 50 -17.32 8.99 -29.23
C GLU A 50 -16.33 9.72 -30.14
N ALA A 51 -15.32 8.99 -30.60
CA ALA A 51 -14.35 9.53 -31.52
C ALA A 51 -15.12 10.00 -32.75
N ASN A 52 -15.24 11.31 -32.89
CA ASN A 52 -15.79 11.95 -34.08
C ASN A 52 -14.90 11.52 -35.25
N VAL A 53 -15.33 10.48 -35.97
CA VAL A 53 -14.63 9.97 -37.11
C VAL A 53 -14.61 11.08 -38.18
N PRO A 54 -13.44 11.59 -38.57
CA PRO A 54 -13.38 12.69 -39.54
C PRO A 54 -14.09 12.33 -40.82
N PRO A 55 -14.83 13.23 -41.48
CA PRO A 55 -15.67 12.92 -42.64
C PRO A 55 -14.92 12.41 -43.88
N TRP A 56 -13.58 12.43 -43.85
CA TRP A 56 -12.76 11.88 -44.94
C TRP A 56 -12.55 10.36 -44.89
N VAL A 57 -13.03 9.67 -43.85
CA VAL A 57 -12.94 8.21 -43.71
C VAL A 57 -13.99 7.48 -44.55
N GLY A 58 -14.99 8.21 -45.10
CA GLY A 58 -16.11 7.63 -45.81
C GLY A 58 -15.95 7.48 -47.35
N GLU A 59 -14.93 8.10 -47.97
CA GLU A 59 -14.78 8.08 -49.43
C GLU A 59 -13.35 7.69 -49.86
N TRP A 60 -13.06 6.41 -49.71
CA TRP A 60 -11.90 5.85 -50.40
C TRP A 60 -12.39 5.20 -51.70
N PRO A 61 -11.94 5.66 -52.87
CA PRO A 61 -12.25 4.99 -54.12
C PRO A 61 -11.47 3.65 -54.20
N LEU A 62 -12.19 2.57 -53.94
CA LEU A 62 -11.64 1.19 -53.94
C LEU A 62 -11.70 0.55 -55.32
N GLU A 63 -11.47 1.32 -56.40
CA GLU A 63 -11.40 0.76 -57.77
C GLU A 63 -10.07 1.14 -58.44
N GLY A 64 -9.11 0.20 -58.36
CA GLY A 64 -7.86 0.30 -59.13
C GLY A 64 -6.87 -0.82 -58.78
N GLU A 65 -6.37 -1.53 -59.77
CA GLU A 65 -5.40 -2.64 -59.67
C GLU A 65 -4.10 -2.40 -58.83
N PRO A 66 -3.66 -1.18 -58.53
CA PRO A 66 -2.48 -0.99 -57.67
C PRO A 66 -2.69 -1.38 -56.18
N PHE A 67 -3.92 -1.61 -55.73
CA PHE A 67 -4.21 -1.93 -54.33
C PHE A 67 -3.73 -3.35 -53.94
N ALA A 68 -3.74 -4.29 -54.85
CA ALA A 68 -3.32 -5.68 -54.61
C ALA A 68 -1.80 -5.83 -54.36
N GLU A 69 -0.97 -4.94 -54.93
CA GLU A 69 0.48 -4.94 -54.70
C GLU A 69 0.92 -4.17 -53.47
N VAL A 70 0.17 -3.12 -53.09
CA VAL A 70 0.53 -2.25 -51.95
C VAL A 70 0.00 -2.80 -50.62
N MET A 71 -1.14 -3.50 -50.60
CA MET A 71 -1.75 -4.06 -49.39
C MET A 71 -0.83 -5.03 -48.63
N PRO A 72 -0.10 -5.97 -49.27
CA PRO A 72 0.83 -6.85 -48.55
C PRO A 72 1.96 -6.08 -47.86
N GLN A 73 2.44 -4.99 -48.48
CA GLN A 73 3.50 -4.15 -47.90
C GLN A 73 2.99 -3.33 -46.71
N ILE A 74 1.76 -2.80 -46.81
CA ILE A 74 1.11 -2.10 -45.69
C ILE A 74 0.86 -3.07 -44.54
N VAL A 75 0.32 -4.26 -44.82
CA VAL A 75 0.08 -5.28 -43.78
C VAL A 75 1.40 -5.74 -43.14
N ALA A 76 2.47 -5.94 -43.93
CA ALA A 76 3.79 -6.28 -43.41
C ALA A 76 4.39 -5.15 -42.57
N ALA A 77 4.23 -3.88 -42.97
CA ALA A 77 4.67 -2.73 -42.20
C ALA A 77 3.89 -2.60 -40.87
N TRP A 78 2.58 -2.79 -40.89
CA TRP A 78 1.76 -2.82 -39.67
C TRP A 78 2.10 -4.00 -38.77
N ALA A 79 2.39 -5.19 -39.31
CA ALA A 79 2.81 -6.35 -38.54
C ALA A 79 4.16 -6.12 -37.86
N THR A 80 5.11 -5.45 -38.52
CA THR A 80 6.40 -5.10 -37.90
C THR A 80 6.24 -4.04 -36.80
N VAL A 81 5.45 -2.99 -37.03
CA VAL A 81 5.15 -1.97 -36.01
C VAL A 81 4.42 -2.59 -34.80
N ALA A 82 3.41 -3.42 -35.06
CA ALA A 82 2.70 -4.15 -33.98
C ALA A 82 3.65 -5.08 -33.22
N GLY A 83 4.57 -5.77 -33.89
CA GLY A 83 5.59 -6.62 -33.28
C GLY A 83 6.54 -5.82 -32.36
N VAL A 84 7.00 -4.66 -32.83
CA VAL A 84 7.84 -3.76 -32.01
C VAL A 84 7.07 -3.24 -30.78
N ILE A 85 5.83 -2.80 -30.96
CA ILE A 85 4.98 -2.33 -29.85
C ILE A 85 4.77 -3.47 -28.84
N LEU A 86 4.45 -4.67 -29.28
CA LEU A 86 4.28 -5.84 -28.43
C LEU A 86 5.56 -6.19 -27.66
N ALA A 87 6.72 -6.12 -28.32
CA ALA A 87 8.01 -6.35 -27.69
C ALA A 87 8.32 -5.30 -26.62
N ILE A 88 8.01 -4.03 -26.87
CA ILE A 88 8.16 -2.95 -25.89
C ILE A 88 7.23 -3.19 -24.68
N ILE A 89 5.96 -3.52 -24.94
CA ILE A 89 5.00 -3.83 -23.87
C ILE A 89 5.48 -5.03 -23.03
N ALA A 90 5.96 -6.10 -23.69
CA ALA A 90 6.49 -7.27 -23.00
C ALA A 90 7.72 -6.91 -22.13
N ALA A 91 8.65 -6.12 -22.68
CA ALA A 91 9.82 -5.65 -21.93
C ALA A 91 9.43 -4.78 -20.71
N LEU A 92 8.47 -3.87 -20.88
CA LEU A 92 7.93 -3.05 -19.78
C LEU A 92 7.22 -3.91 -18.73
N CYS A 93 6.46 -4.92 -19.14
CA CYS A 93 5.83 -5.87 -18.22
C CYS A 93 6.88 -6.66 -17.42
N CYS A 94 7.91 -7.18 -18.08
CA CYS A 94 9.01 -7.87 -17.40
C CYS A 94 9.72 -6.95 -16.39
N LEU A 95 10.01 -5.72 -16.79
CA LEU A 95 10.61 -4.71 -15.90
C LEU A 95 9.70 -4.41 -14.70
N ALA A 96 8.40 -4.23 -14.93
CA ALA A 96 7.43 -3.99 -13.87
C ALA A 96 7.36 -5.15 -12.86
N VAL A 97 7.43 -6.40 -13.33
CA VAL A 97 7.47 -7.59 -12.46
C VAL A 97 8.75 -7.59 -11.61
N VAL A 98 9.91 -7.34 -12.20
CA VAL A 98 11.19 -7.28 -11.47
C VAL A 98 11.17 -6.18 -10.41
N LEU A 99 10.69 -4.98 -10.78
CA LEU A 99 10.56 -3.86 -9.85
C LEU A 99 9.57 -4.16 -8.71
N THR A 100 8.48 -4.86 -9.01
CA THR A 100 7.49 -5.27 -8.00
C THR A 100 8.10 -6.26 -7.00
N ILE A 101 8.85 -7.26 -7.49
CA ILE A 101 9.55 -8.20 -6.62
C ILE A 101 10.58 -7.48 -5.74
N ALA A 102 11.40 -6.61 -6.32
CA ALA A 102 12.37 -5.82 -5.59
C ALA A 102 11.69 -4.95 -4.51
N LYS A 103 10.60 -4.27 -4.87
CA LYS A 103 9.78 -3.47 -3.95
C LYS A 103 9.29 -4.28 -2.75
N VAL A 104 8.76 -5.48 -2.98
CA VAL A 104 8.27 -6.38 -1.94
C VAL A 104 9.42 -6.80 -1.01
N ILE A 105 10.57 -7.16 -1.54
CA ILE A 105 11.75 -7.53 -0.75
C ILE A 105 12.18 -6.36 0.13
N PHE A 106 12.36 -5.17 -0.45
CA PHE A 106 12.78 -3.98 0.30
C PHE A 106 11.77 -3.59 1.38
N LEU A 107 10.48 -3.75 1.15
CA LEU A 107 9.42 -3.48 2.13
C LEU A 107 9.63 -4.31 3.41
N TYR A 108 9.72 -5.63 3.28
CA TYR A 108 9.82 -6.50 4.47
C TYR A 108 11.20 -6.47 5.12
N VAL A 109 12.26 -6.21 4.35
CA VAL A 109 13.60 -5.96 4.90
C VAL A 109 13.59 -4.68 5.74
N ALA A 110 13.01 -3.59 5.23
CA ALA A 110 12.94 -2.33 5.95
C ALA A 110 12.02 -2.41 7.18
N GLU A 111 10.89 -3.11 7.09
CA GLU A 111 9.97 -3.32 8.22
C GLU A 111 10.63 -4.18 9.32
N THR A 112 11.32 -5.26 8.95
CA THR A 112 12.09 -6.07 9.90
C THR A 112 13.20 -5.27 10.57
N ALA A 113 13.92 -4.45 9.78
CA ALA A 113 14.96 -3.58 10.31
C ALA A 113 14.42 -2.56 11.32
N LEU A 114 13.28 -1.91 11.00
CA LEU A 114 12.63 -0.97 11.92
C LEU A 114 12.28 -1.62 13.26
N ILE A 115 11.66 -2.80 13.24
CA ILE A 115 11.25 -3.50 14.47
C ILE A 115 12.47 -3.84 15.31
N ARG A 116 13.50 -4.44 14.72
CA ARG A 116 14.71 -4.89 15.44
C ARG A 116 15.58 -3.73 15.91
N MET A 117 15.71 -2.67 15.12
CA MET A 117 16.50 -1.49 15.52
C MET A 117 15.87 -0.72 16.67
N VAL A 118 14.53 -0.68 16.75
CA VAL A 118 13.82 -0.07 17.88
C VAL A 118 14.00 -0.93 19.13
N ASP A 119 13.91 -2.24 18.99
CA ASP A 119 14.10 -3.20 20.08
C ASP A 119 15.52 -3.14 20.66
N ASP A 120 16.54 -3.22 19.79
CA ASP A 120 17.94 -3.08 20.16
C ASP A 120 18.23 -1.73 20.87
N TYR A 121 17.64 -0.63 20.36
CA TYR A 121 17.83 0.69 20.96
C TYR A 121 17.23 0.78 22.37
N GLU A 122 16.10 0.12 22.62
CA GLU A 122 15.50 0.07 23.95
C GLU A 122 16.23 -0.88 24.90
N GLU A 123 16.93 -1.88 24.38
CA GLU A 123 17.68 -2.84 25.19
C GLU A 123 19.09 -2.32 25.54
N THR A 124 19.81 -1.81 24.56
CA THR A 124 21.22 -1.44 24.70
C THR A 124 21.47 0.07 24.79
N GLY A 125 20.54 0.90 24.34
CA GLY A 125 20.72 2.35 24.17
C GLY A 125 21.59 2.74 22.97
N GLU A 126 22.12 1.76 22.24
CA GLU A 126 23.02 2.00 21.10
C GLU A 126 22.26 2.31 19.82
N LYS A 127 22.82 3.24 19.02
CA LYS A 127 22.25 3.62 17.72
C LYS A 127 23.01 2.92 16.60
N ARG A 128 22.36 2.00 15.92
CA ARG A 128 22.96 1.32 14.76
C ARG A 128 22.87 2.19 13.50
N GLY A 129 23.85 2.03 12.62
CA GLY A 129 23.89 2.72 11.33
C GLY A 129 22.91 2.12 10.31
N VAL A 130 22.67 2.84 9.19
CA VAL A 130 21.80 2.39 8.10
C VAL A 130 22.24 1.03 7.55
N ARG A 131 23.54 0.84 7.33
CA ARG A 131 24.09 -0.43 6.80
C ARG A 131 23.84 -1.61 7.73
N GLU A 132 23.98 -1.39 9.03
CA GLU A 132 23.71 -2.42 10.04
C GLU A 132 22.22 -2.75 10.11
N GLY A 133 21.36 -1.74 10.03
CA GLY A 133 19.92 -1.93 9.96
C GLY A 133 19.50 -2.77 8.76
N PHE A 134 20.04 -2.50 7.57
CA PHE A 134 19.82 -3.36 6.40
C PHE A 134 20.29 -4.79 6.61
N ARG A 135 21.43 -4.99 7.26
CA ARG A 135 21.95 -6.33 7.57
C ARG A 135 21.04 -7.08 8.55
N LEU A 136 20.49 -6.39 9.55
CA LEU A 136 19.50 -6.94 10.49
C LEU A 136 18.18 -7.29 9.80
N GLY A 137 17.73 -6.43 8.86
CA GLY A 137 16.52 -6.65 8.09
C GLY A 137 16.66 -7.76 7.05
N TRP A 138 17.86 -7.94 6.46
CA TRP A 138 18.12 -8.96 5.45
C TRP A 138 18.28 -10.34 6.08
N SER A 139 17.18 -10.90 6.55
CA SER A 139 17.13 -12.16 7.29
C SER A 139 15.97 -13.03 6.81
N ARG A 140 16.00 -14.31 7.20
CA ARG A 140 14.87 -15.23 6.94
C ARG A 140 13.57 -14.73 7.56
N THR A 141 13.66 -13.86 8.55
CA THR A 141 12.51 -13.23 9.20
C THR A 141 11.74 -12.34 8.24
N ALA A 142 12.42 -11.58 7.36
CA ALA A 142 11.74 -10.77 6.34
C ALA A 142 10.85 -11.62 5.41
N LEU A 143 11.31 -12.81 5.01
CA LEU A 143 10.51 -13.76 4.25
C LEU A 143 9.31 -14.29 5.05
N ARG A 144 9.50 -14.57 6.34
CA ARG A 144 8.40 -15.00 7.22
C ARG A 144 7.35 -13.90 7.37
N LEU A 145 7.77 -12.63 7.53
CA LEU A 145 6.86 -11.48 7.56
C LEU A 145 6.07 -11.35 6.25
N PHE A 146 6.72 -11.53 5.09
CA PHE A 146 6.02 -11.57 3.80
C PHE A 146 4.93 -12.65 3.78
N VAL A 147 5.25 -13.88 4.22
CA VAL A 147 4.27 -14.97 4.25
C VAL A 147 3.11 -14.67 5.22
N ILE A 148 3.40 -14.09 6.39
CA ILE A 148 2.38 -13.66 7.36
C ILE A 148 1.48 -12.59 6.72
N ASP A 149 2.04 -11.61 6.03
CA ASP A 149 1.26 -10.57 5.35
C ASP A 149 0.40 -11.15 4.21
N LEU A 150 0.97 -12.05 3.42
CA LEU A 150 0.23 -12.76 2.38
C LEU A 150 -0.96 -13.53 2.97
N LEU A 151 -0.74 -14.24 4.08
CA LEU A 151 -1.79 -15.02 4.75
C LEU A 151 -2.89 -14.12 5.34
N THR A 152 -2.51 -12.96 5.88
CA THR A 152 -3.49 -11.98 6.41
C THR A 152 -4.32 -11.31 5.32
N ARG A 153 -3.89 -11.35 4.05
CA ARG A 153 -4.64 -10.83 2.90
C ARG A 153 -5.62 -11.84 2.30
N VAL A 154 -5.46 -13.14 2.59
CA VAL A 154 -6.32 -14.21 2.06
C VAL A 154 -7.82 -13.92 2.28
N PRO A 155 -8.29 -13.50 3.47
CA PRO A 155 -9.72 -13.20 3.65
C PRO A 155 -10.23 -12.11 2.70
N GLY A 156 -9.43 -11.10 2.40
CA GLY A 156 -9.78 -10.05 1.43
C GLY A 156 -9.95 -10.60 0.01
N PHE A 157 -9.04 -11.47 -0.44
CA PHE A 157 -9.16 -12.15 -1.74
C PHE A 157 -10.37 -13.07 -1.80
N VAL A 158 -10.64 -13.82 -0.74
CA VAL A 158 -11.83 -14.68 -0.65
C VAL A 158 -13.10 -13.84 -0.75
N THR A 159 -13.17 -12.72 -0.04
CA THR A 159 -14.31 -11.79 -0.12
C THR A 159 -14.50 -11.25 -1.53
N LEU A 160 -13.44 -10.78 -2.17
CA LEU A 160 -13.53 -10.29 -3.55
C LEU A 160 -14.02 -11.39 -4.50
N PHE A 161 -13.50 -12.59 -4.37
CA PHE A 161 -13.90 -13.73 -5.20
C PHE A 161 -15.38 -14.10 -5.00
N VAL A 162 -15.85 -14.13 -3.75
CA VAL A 162 -17.27 -14.38 -3.43
C VAL A 162 -18.16 -13.28 -4.00
N LEU A 163 -17.77 -12.01 -3.90
CA LEU A 163 -18.53 -10.89 -4.49
C LEU A 163 -18.58 -10.96 -6.01
N LEU A 164 -17.48 -11.35 -6.67
CA LEU A 164 -17.46 -11.54 -8.12
C LEU A 164 -18.38 -12.69 -8.55
N LEU A 165 -18.35 -13.83 -7.84
CA LEU A 165 -19.26 -14.95 -8.11
C LEU A 165 -20.72 -14.56 -7.89
N LEU A 166 -21.01 -13.81 -6.84
CA LEU A 166 -22.37 -13.30 -6.57
C LEU A 166 -22.83 -12.35 -7.66
N GLY A 167 -21.98 -11.42 -8.09
CA GLY A 167 -22.26 -10.51 -9.20
C GLY A 167 -22.50 -11.23 -10.52
N ALA A 168 -21.68 -12.25 -10.82
CA ALA A 168 -21.86 -13.09 -12.00
C ALA A 168 -23.17 -13.90 -11.94
N ALA A 169 -23.53 -14.42 -10.76
CA ALA A 169 -24.79 -15.14 -10.57
C ALA A 169 -25.99 -14.22 -10.78
N ILE A 170 -25.98 -13.00 -10.22
CA ILE A 170 -27.04 -12.00 -10.42
C ILE A 170 -27.14 -11.65 -11.92
N ALA A 171 -26.02 -11.34 -12.58
CA ALA A 171 -25.99 -11.05 -14.00
C ALA A 171 -26.51 -12.21 -14.83
N GLY A 172 -26.16 -13.45 -14.48
CA GLY A 172 -26.66 -14.68 -15.13
C GLY A 172 -28.17 -14.83 -14.97
N ILE A 173 -28.74 -14.61 -13.80
CA ILE A 173 -30.18 -14.63 -13.55
C ILE A 173 -30.89 -13.55 -14.40
N LEU A 174 -30.35 -12.33 -14.42
CA LEU A 174 -30.92 -11.22 -15.20
C LEU A 174 -30.90 -11.49 -16.72
N PHE A 175 -29.88 -12.20 -17.21
CA PHE A 175 -29.71 -12.51 -18.63
C PHE A 175 -30.52 -13.75 -19.05
N LEU A 176 -30.49 -14.83 -18.26
CA LEU A 176 -31.14 -16.11 -18.61
C LEU A 176 -32.66 -16.12 -18.38
N VAL A 177 -33.14 -15.38 -17.38
CA VAL A 177 -34.59 -15.29 -17.10
C VAL A 177 -35.22 -14.27 -18.04
N ARG A 178 -35.70 -14.74 -19.20
CA ARG A 178 -36.31 -13.86 -20.22
C ARG A 178 -37.67 -13.31 -19.78
N ASP A 179 -38.51 -14.14 -19.17
CA ASP A 179 -39.86 -13.83 -18.72
C ASP A 179 -39.99 -14.06 -17.23
N GLY A 180 -40.27 -13.05 -16.46
CA GLY A 180 -40.41 -13.15 -15.01
C GLY A 180 -39.82 -11.98 -14.23
N VAL A 181 -40.40 -10.80 -14.39
CA VAL A 181 -39.96 -9.59 -13.67
C VAL A 181 -39.87 -9.81 -12.16
N VAL A 182 -40.82 -10.56 -11.59
CA VAL A 182 -40.85 -10.87 -10.15
C VAL A 182 -39.62 -11.67 -9.73
N LEU A 183 -39.20 -12.68 -10.49
CA LEU A 183 -38.04 -13.52 -10.18
C LEU A 183 -36.73 -12.71 -10.30
N LYS A 184 -36.64 -11.83 -11.29
CA LYS A 184 -35.50 -10.89 -11.44
C LYS A 184 -35.37 -9.95 -10.25
N VAL A 185 -36.49 -9.37 -9.81
CA VAL A 185 -36.52 -8.43 -8.67
C VAL A 185 -36.15 -9.14 -7.37
N ILE A 186 -36.73 -10.33 -7.11
CA ILE A 186 -36.40 -11.12 -5.92
C ILE A 186 -34.93 -11.54 -5.95
N GLY A 187 -34.41 -12.02 -7.08
CA GLY A 187 -33.03 -12.42 -7.24
C GLY A 187 -32.05 -11.24 -7.02
N ALA A 188 -32.37 -10.07 -7.56
CA ALA A 188 -31.57 -8.87 -7.36
C ALA A 188 -31.56 -8.41 -5.88
N ILE A 189 -32.73 -8.36 -5.24
CA ILE A 189 -32.84 -7.98 -3.81
C ILE A 189 -32.10 -8.98 -2.92
N ALA A 190 -32.28 -10.28 -3.14
CA ALA A 190 -31.57 -11.32 -2.39
C ALA A 190 -30.05 -11.23 -2.60
N GLY A 191 -29.60 -11.02 -3.83
CA GLY A 191 -28.19 -10.87 -4.15
C GLY A 191 -27.55 -9.63 -3.51
N ILE A 192 -28.25 -8.49 -3.53
CA ILE A 192 -27.78 -7.25 -2.84
C ILE A 192 -27.73 -7.50 -1.33
N GLY A 193 -28.73 -8.18 -0.74
CA GLY A 193 -28.75 -8.50 0.68
C GLY A 193 -27.59 -9.40 1.10
N VAL A 194 -27.32 -10.47 0.35
CA VAL A 194 -26.17 -11.35 0.58
C VAL A 194 -24.86 -10.60 0.39
N GLY A 195 -24.74 -9.79 -0.66
CA GLY A 195 -23.55 -8.95 -0.90
C GLY A 195 -23.26 -8.00 0.25
N PHE A 196 -24.30 -7.36 0.81
CA PHE A 196 -24.16 -6.51 1.99
C PHE A 196 -23.65 -7.29 3.21
N LEU A 197 -24.19 -8.49 3.48
CA LEU A 197 -23.73 -9.34 4.58
C LEU A 197 -22.27 -9.78 4.40
N VAL A 198 -21.87 -10.12 3.17
CA VAL A 198 -20.46 -10.49 2.85
C VAL A 198 -19.52 -9.30 3.09
N ILE A 199 -19.92 -8.10 2.68
CA ILE A 199 -19.13 -6.88 2.92
C ILE A 199 -19.03 -6.61 4.42
N LEU A 200 -20.13 -6.69 5.16
CA LEU A 200 -20.12 -6.47 6.61
C LEU A 200 -19.21 -7.48 7.34
N ALA A 201 -19.31 -8.75 7.00
CA ALA A 201 -18.43 -9.79 7.54
C ALA A 201 -16.95 -9.50 7.19
N SER A 202 -16.67 -9.08 5.97
CA SER A 202 -15.33 -8.70 5.53
C SER A 202 -14.77 -7.52 6.33
N ILE A 203 -15.58 -6.51 6.64
CA ILE A 203 -15.17 -5.37 7.47
C ILE A 203 -14.79 -5.87 8.87
N VAL A 204 -15.60 -6.71 9.49
CA VAL A 204 -15.34 -7.26 10.84
C VAL A 204 -14.04 -8.07 10.85
N ILE A 205 -13.86 -8.96 9.86
CA ILE A 205 -12.62 -9.75 9.72
C ILE A 205 -11.41 -8.85 9.51
N SER A 206 -11.52 -7.82 8.67
CA SER A 206 -10.43 -6.86 8.40
C SER A 206 -10.05 -6.07 9.65
N LEU A 207 -11.03 -5.65 10.46
CA LEU A 207 -10.79 -5.01 11.75
C LEU A 207 -10.05 -5.95 12.72
N ALA A 208 -10.48 -7.20 12.83
CA ALA A 208 -9.80 -8.20 13.66
C ALA A 208 -8.35 -8.42 13.20
N ILE A 209 -8.11 -8.56 11.90
CA ILE A 209 -6.76 -8.69 11.34
C ILE A 209 -5.92 -7.44 11.61
N SER A 210 -6.47 -6.24 11.48
CA SER A 210 -5.75 -4.98 11.72
C SER A 210 -5.28 -4.82 13.17
N LEU A 211 -6.00 -5.43 14.11
CA LEU A 211 -5.63 -5.48 15.52
C LEU A 211 -4.51 -6.50 15.78
N VAL A 212 -4.61 -7.68 15.16
CA VAL A 212 -3.74 -8.84 15.43
C VAL A 212 -2.41 -8.74 14.69
N ARG A 213 -2.42 -8.29 13.44
CA ARG A 213 -1.24 -8.23 12.54
C ARG A 213 -0.02 -7.53 13.14
N PRO A 214 -0.13 -6.33 13.75
CA PRO A 214 1.02 -5.65 14.31
C PRO A 214 1.76 -6.46 15.37
N LEU A 215 1.06 -7.20 16.20
CA LEU A 215 1.66 -8.02 17.27
C LEU A 215 2.26 -9.31 16.72
N ILE A 216 1.60 -10.01 15.80
CA ILE A 216 2.16 -11.20 15.13
C ILE A 216 3.49 -10.86 14.45
N PHE A 217 3.60 -9.69 13.81
CA PHE A 217 4.85 -9.24 13.19
C PHE A 217 5.98 -9.10 14.21
N ARG A 218 5.68 -8.62 15.44
CA ARG A 218 6.67 -8.48 16.51
C ARG A 218 7.07 -9.82 17.09
N VAL A 219 6.12 -10.74 17.33
CA VAL A 219 6.43 -12.12 17.72
C VAL A 219 7.36 -12.77 16.70
N CYS A 220 7.06 -12.67 15.41
CA CYS A 220 7.90 -13.23 14.36
C CYS A 220 9.28 -12.55 14.28
N ALA A 221 9.33 -11.22 14.39
CA ALA A 221 10.57 -10.46 14.20
C ALA A 221 11.52 -10.52 15.40
N LEU A 222 11.00 -10.54 16.62
CA LEU A 222 11.79 -10.49 17.85
C LEU A 222 12.07 -11.88 18.43
N GLU A 223 11.10 -12.80 18.36
CA GLU A 223 11.28 -14.17 18.89
C GLU A 223 11.78 -15.16 17.81
N GLU A 224 11.96 -14.71 16.56
CA GLU A 224 12.44 -15.51 15.41
C GLU A 224 11.64 -16.79 15.14
N ARG A 225 10.39 -16.85 15.59
CA ARG A 225 9.51 -18.02 15.46
C ARG A 225 9.07 -18.25 14.02
N GLY A 226 8.63 -19.49 13.75
CA GLY A 226 8.04 -19.87 12.47
C GLY A 226 6.69 -19.14 12.23
N VAL A 227 6.23 -19.12 10.97
CA VAL A 227 4.99 -18.42 10.58
C VAL A 227 3.78 -18.91 11.39
N ILE A 228 3.52 -20.22 11.39
CA ILE A 228 2.37 -20.83 12.08
C ILE A 228 2.46 -20.61 13.60
N GLU A 229 3.64 -20.77 14.15
CA GLU A 229 3.89 -20.56 15.57
C GLU A 229 3.67 -19.10 15.98
N SER A 230 4.14 -18.15 15.16
CA SER A 230 3.89 -16.72 15.37
C SER A 230 2.41 -16.36 15.37
N PHE A 231 1.59 -17.01 14.52
CA PHE A 231 0.13 -16.86 14.58
C PHE A 231 -0.46 -17.39 15.87
N ARG A 232 -0.07 -18.61 16.27
CA ARG A 232 -0.59 -19.26 17.49
C ARG A 232 -0.23 -18.45 18.73
N VAL A 233 1.06 -18.16 18.91
CA VAL A 233 1.56 -17.40 20.06
C VAL A 233 1.01 -15.97 20.06
N GLY A 234 1.02 -15.29 18.91
CA GLY A 234 0.47 -13.93 18.79
C GLY A 234 -1.03 -13.88 19.12
N PHE A 235 -1.81 -14.88 18.74
CA PHE A 235 -3.24 -14.94 19.05
C PHE A 235 -3.50 -15.22 20.52
N ASP A 236 -2.76 -16.12 21.13
CA ASP A 236 -2.89 -16.44 22.57
C ASP A 236 -2.45 -15.24 23.41
N PHE A 237 -1.37 -14.55 23.02
CA PHE A 237 -0.89 -13.31 23.63
C PHE A 237 -1.93 -12.19 23.59
N ILE A 238 -2.61 -12.00 22.43
CA ILE A 238 -3.66 -11.00 22.31
C ILE A 238 -4.86 -11.32 23.18
N LYS A 239 -5.28 -12.59 23.25
CA LYS A 239 -6.38 -13.03 24.12
C LYS A 239 -6.08 -12.71 25.59
N ALA A 240 -4.84 -12.92 26.03
CA ALA A 240 -4.42 -12.65 27.41
C ALA A 240 -4.44 -11.13 27.75
N HIS A 241 -4.19 -10.25 26.75
CA HIS A 241 -4.08 -8.80 26.92
C HIS A 241 -5.02 -8.02 26.00
N LEU A 242 -6.23 -8.53 25.77
CA LEU A 242 -7.17 -8.01 24.76
C LEU A 242 -7.55 -6.56 25.04
N ALA A 243 -7.80 -6.20 26.30
CA ALA A 243 -8.20 -4.85 26.70
C ALA A 243 -7.09 -3.82 26.38
N ASP A 244 -5.86 -4.08 26.80
CA ASP A 244 -4.73 -3.17 26.56
C ASP A 244 -4.42 -3.04 25.06
N THR A 245 -4.50 -4.14 24.29
CA THR A 245 -4.28 -4.17 22.86
C THR A 245 -5.34 -3.37 22.10
N VAL A 246 -6.61 -3.53 22.46
CA VAL A 246 -7.73 -2.78 21.84
C VAL A 246 -7.64 -1.29 22.16
N ILE A 247 -7.33 -0.94 23.40
CA ILE A 247 -7.15 0.46 23.80
C ILE A 247 -6.01 1.09 22.98
N MET A 248 -4.86 0.41 22.88
CA MET A 248 -3.73 0.91 22.11
C MET A 248 -4.04 1.05 20.63
N TRP A 249 -4.76 0.08 20.05
CA TRP A 249 -5.23 0.13 18.66
C TRP A 249 -6.17 1.31 18.43
N LEU A 250 -7.10 1.58 19.36
CA LEU A 250 -8.02 2.72 19.27
C LEU A 250 -7.27 4.06 19.36
N ILE A 251 -6.30 4.15 20.27
CA ILE A 251 -5.41 5.33 20.37
C ILE A 251 -4.66 5.54 19.06
N MET A 252 -4.13 4.46 18.46
CA MET A 252 -3.42 4.55 17.17
C MET A 252 -4.32 4.99 16.01
N ILE A 253 -5.60 4.60 16.02
CA ILE A 253 -6.59 5.15 15.06
C ILE A 253 -6.75 6.66 15.28
N GLY A 254 -6.90 7.09 16.51
CA GLY A 254 -6.99 8.53 16.86
C GLY A 254 -5.75 9.31 16.40
N VAL A 255 -4.55 8.76 16.62
CA VAL A 255 -3.29 9.36 16.15
C VAL A 255 -3.25 9.44 14.63
N GLN A 256 -3.68 8.39 13.90
CA GLN A 256 -3.73 8.40 12.44
C GLN A 256 -4.72 9.44 11.89
N ILE A 257 -5.89 9.56 12.51
CA ILE A 257 -6.87 10.61 12.15
C ILE A 257 -6.28 12.00 12.42
N GLY A 258 -5.68 12.21 13.60
CA GLY A 258 -5.01 13.46 13.92
C GLY A 258 -3.90 13.81 12.93
N TRP A 259 -3.08 12.82 12.56
CA TRP A 259 -2.06 12.98 11.54
C TRP A 259 -2.63 13.35 10.17
N ALA A 260 -3.71 12.67 9.73
CA ALA A 260 -4.38 12.98 8.48
C ALA A 260 -4.91 14.43 8.46
N ILE A 261 -5.52 14.89 9.57
CA ILE A 261 -6.00 16.27 9.69
C ILE A 261 -4.85 17.28 9.57
N VAL A 262 -3.70 17.02 10.19
CA VAL A 262 -2.50 17.88 10.09
C VAL A 262 -1.94 17.86 8.67
N MET A 263 -1.98 16.71 7.99
CA MET A 263 -1.46 16.59 6.63
C MET A 263 -2.30 17.34 5.58
N ILE A 264 -3.59 17.56 5.79
CA ILE A 264 -4.45 18.31 4.85
C ILE A 264 -3.88 19.70 4.55
N PRO A 265 -3.68 20.61 5.53
CA PRO A 265 -3.13 21.93 5.25
C PRO A 265 -1.69 21.88 4.72
N VAL A 266 -0.89 20.91 5.15
CA VAL A 266 0.48 20.73 4.63
C VAL A 266 0.46 20.39 3.15
N VAL A 267 -0.36 19.43 2.73
CA VAL A 267 -0.50 19.05 1.31
C VAL A 267 -1.06 20.21 0.48
N LEU A 268 -2.08 20.93 0.97
CA LEU A 268 -2.61 22.11 0.29
C LEU A 268 -1.54 23.18 0.09
N PHE A 269 -0.71 23.43 1.10
CA PHE A 269 0.42 24.35 0.98
C PHE A 269 1.44 23.88 -0.06
N LEU A 270 1.81 22.59 -0.04
CA LEU A 270 2.72 22.00 -1.01
C LEU A 270 2.18 22.05 -2.45
N LEU A 271 0.87 21.84 -2.64
CA LEU A 271 0.21 21.97 -3.93
C LEU A 271 0.28 23.41 -4.45
N LEU A 272 0.07 24.40 -3.57
CA LEU A 272 0.18 25.81 -3.93
C LEU A 272 1.62 26.17 -4.34
N VAL A 273 2.59 25.82 -3.50
CA VAL A 273 4.03 26.11 -3.77
C VAL A 273 4.50 25.36 -5.02
N GLY A 274 4.14 24.08 -5.14
CA GLY A 274 4.46 23.25 -6.30
C GLY A 274 3.84 23.80 -7.58
N GLY A 275 2.56 24.21 -7.51
CA GLY A 275 1.84 24.83 -8.65
C GLY A 275 2.51 26.13 -9.12
N VAL A 276 2.88 26.98 -8.17
CA VAL A 276 3.57 28.26 -8.50
C VAL A 276 4.96 27.97 -9.10
N LEU A 277 5.82 27.18 -8.43
CA LEU A 277 7.18 26.93 -8.90
C LEU A 277 7.22 26.07 -10.17
N GLY A 278 6.40 25.03 -10.25
CA GLY A 278 6.26 24.20 -11.44
C GLY A 278 5.66 24.98 -12.61
N GLY A 279 4.67 25.86 -12.33
CA GLY A 279 4.06 26.75 -13.29
C GLY A 279 5.07 27.76 -13.85
N ILE A 280 5.85 28.44 -12.99
CA ILE A 280 6.89 29.38 -13.42
C ILE A 280 7.93 28.65 -14.28
N ALA A 281 8.41 27.48 -13.84
CA ALA A 281 9.39 26.71 -14.61
C ALA A 281 8.85 26.25 -15.96
N GLY A 282 7.62 25.74 -15.99
CA GLY A 282 6.95 25.29 -17.20
C GLY A 282 6.70 26.43 -18.18
N LEU A 283 6.20 27.57 -17.71
CA LEU A 283 5.95 28.78 -18.53
C LEU A 283 7.28 29.37 -19.05
N SER A 284 8.35 29.36 -18.24
CA SER A 284 9.65 29.83 -18.68
C SER A 284 10.20 28.99 -19.84
N VAL A 285 10.15 27.68 -19.74
CA VAL A 285 10.64 26.78 -20.79
C VAL A 285 9.70 26.77 -21.99
N GLY A 286 8.38 26.76 -21.79
CA GLY A 286 7.38 26.87 -22.85
C GLY A 286 7.48 28.19 -23.60
N GLY A 287 7.64 29.32 -22.88
CA GLY A 287 7.82 30.65 -23.47
C GLY A 287 9.14 30.79 -24.25
N LEU A 288 10.26 30.24 -23.75
CA LEU A 288 11.52 30.23 -24.49
C LEU A 288 11.44 29.34 -25.75
N SER A 289 10.79 28.18 -25.65
CA SER A 289 10.64 27.27 -26.78
C SER A 289 9.69 27.81 -27.86
N SER A 290 8.74 28.67 -27.52
CA SER A 290 7.84 29.35 -28.48
C SER A 290 8.56 30.37 -29.38
N LEU A 291 9.79 30.78 -29.02
CA LEU A 291 10.62 31.64 -29.87
C LEU A 291 11.25 30.86 -31.04
N VAL A 292 11.34 29.54 -30.95
CA VAL A 292 12.01 28.68 -31.92
C VAL A 292 11.03 27.71 -32.60
N PHE A 293 10.01 27.26 -31.88
CA PHE A 293 9.06 26.26 -32.36
C PHE A 293 7.64 26.79 -32.32
N GLU A 294 6.86 26.42 -33.35
CA GLU A 294 5.43 26.72 -33.43
C GLU A 294 4.55 25.51 -33.07
N GLY A 295 3.26 25.76 -32.80
CA GLY A 295 2.25 24.72 -32.55
C GLY A 295 2.31 24.14 -31.16
N ALA A 296 2.29 22.80 -31.01
CA ALA A 296 2.16 22.11 -29.71
C ALA A 296 3.51 21.91 -28.98
N ILE A 297 4.65 22.05 -29.67
CA ILE A 297 5.99 21.77 -29.10
C ILE A 297 6.30 22.63 -27.86
N PRO A 298 6.05 23.94 -27.84
CA PRO A 298 6.26 24.79 -26.65
C PRO A 298 5.49 24.30 -25.42
N TRP A 299 4.26 23.87 -25.62
CA TRP A 299 3.42 23.34 -24.51
C TRP A 299 3.96 22.02 -23.99
N ILE A 300 4.37 21.11 -24.88
CA ILE A 300 4.98 19.82 -24.50
C ILE A 300 6.27 20.06 -23.70
N ALA A 301 7.12 20.99 -24.14
CA ALA A 301 8.36 21.34 -23.43
C ALA A 301 8.06 21.97 -22.06
N GLY A 302 7.09 22.89 -21.99
CA GLY A 302 6.66 23.53 -20.75
C GLY A 302 6.11 22.52 -19.73
N PHE A 303 5.18 21.69 -20.13
CA PHE A 303 4.63 20.63 -19.26
C PHE A 303 5.68 19.57 -18.92
N GLY A 304 6.57 19.24 -19.86
CA GLY A 304 7.65 18.28 -19.63
C GLY A 304 8.62 18.68 -18.52
N VAL A 305 8.76 19.98 -18.24
CA VAL A 305 9.58 20.50 -17.12
C VAL A 305 8.73 20.88 -15.91
N GLY A 306 7.60 21.54 -16.13
CA GLY A 306 6.74 22.03 -15.04
C GLY A 306 6.13 20.93 -14.19
N ILE A 307 5.62 19.85 -14.83
CA ILE A 307 5.00 18.74 -14.12
C ILE A 307 5.98 17.96 -13.23
N PRO A 308 7.18 17.55 -13.69
CA PRO A 308 8.17 16.89 -12.82
C PRO A 308 8.58 17.75 -11.62
N ILE A 309 8.77 19.07 -11.80
CA ILE A 309 9.09 19.97 -10.70
C ILE A 309 7.94 20.05 -9.70
N PHE A 310 6.71 20.20 -10.18
CA PHE A 310 5.50 20.17 -9.35
C PHE A 310 5.42 18.87 -8.53
N ILE A 311 5.55 17.73 -9.21
CA ILE A 311 5.51 16.41 -8.55
C ILE A 311 6.61 16.29 -7.49
N LEU A 312 7.84 16.71 -7.79
CA LEU A 312 8.95 16.63 -6.86
C LEU A 312 8.70 17.46 -5.59
N ILE A 313 8.21 18.70 -5.74
CA ILE A 313 7.91 19.61 -4.62
C ILE A 313 6.79 19.06 -3.73
N VAL A 314 5.79 18.42 -4.31
CA VAL A 314 4.67 17.85 -3.54
C VAL A 314 5.04 16.49 -2.96
N ALA A 315 5.61 15.60 -3.78
CA ALA A 315 5.86 14.22 -3.40
C ALA A 315 6.99 14.06 -2.37
N ALA A 316 8.12 14.77 -2.54
CA ALA A 316 9.27 14.53 -1.66
C ALA A 316 8.99 14.85 -0.17
N PRO A 317 8.41 16.02 0.19
CA PRO A 317 8.03 16.29 1.58
C PRO A 317 6.91 15.38 2.08
N SER A 318 5.93 15.06 1.24
CA SER A 318 4.81 14.17 1.62
C SER A 318 5.29 12.76 1.94
N VAL A 319 6.19 12.21 1.13
CA VAL A 319 6.82 10.91 1.36
C VAL A 319 7.70 10.94 2.63
N PHE A 320 8.44 12.00 2.84
CA PHE A 320 9.25 12.14 4.05
C PHE A 320 8.39 12.16 5.31
N LEU A 321 7.35 12.99 5.35
CA LEU A 321 6.43 13.09 6.49
C LEU A 321 5.66 11.78 6.71
N GLY A 322 5.21 11.14 5.65
CA GLY A 322 4.59 9.82 5.73
C GLY A 322 5.54 8.75 6.27
N GLY A 323 6.81 8.78 5.87
CA GLY A 323 7.86 7.91 6.42
C GLY A 323 8.06 8.10 7.93
N LEU A 324 8.02 9.33 8.43
CA LEU A 324 8.06 9.61 9.88
C LEU A 324 6.86 8.99 10.61
N ALA A 325 5.67 9.06 10.02
CA ALA A 325 4.48 8.43 10.60
C ALA A 325 4.62 6.90 10.68
N GLU A 326 5.21 6.25 9.66
CA GLU A 326 5.45 4.80 9.69
C GLU A 326 6.50 4.42 10.75
N VAL A 327 7.58 5.20 10.92
CA VAL A 327 8.53 4.99 12.03
C VAL A 327 7.85 5.10 13.38
N PHE A 328 7.05 6.14 13.58
CA PHE A 328 6.30 6.33 14.83
C PHE A 328 5.39 5.15 15.12
N LYS A 329 4.58 4.75 14.14
CA LYS A 329 3.66 3.60 14.24
C LYS A 329 4.40 2.31 14.57
N SER A 330 5.51 2.03 13.87
CA SER A 330 6.32 0.84 14.15
C SER A 330 6.90 0.87 15.56
N SER A 331 7.43 2.01 16.02
CA SER A 331 7.98 2.17 17.36
C SER A 331 6.92 1.95 18.45
N VAL A 332 5.73 2.55 18.29
CA VAL A 332 4.61 2.38 19.23
C VAL A 332 4.26 0.91 19.38
N TRP A 333 4.07 0.17 18.30
CA TRP A 333 3.71 -1.25 18.39
C TRP A 333 4.83 -2.12 18.95
N THR A 334 6.11 -1.78 18.70
CA THR A 334 7.24 -2.52 19.27
C THR A 334 7.34 -2.30 20.78
N LEU A 335 7.18 -1.06 21.24
CA LEU A 335 7.15 -0.76 22.68
C LEU A 335 5.93 -1.37 23.39
N THR A 336 4.77 -1.33 22.73
CA THR A 336 3.55 -1.99 23.24
C THR A 336 3.79 -3.48 23.45
N TYR A 337 4.39 -4.15 22.48
CA TYR A 337 4.73 -5.57 22.59
C TYR A 337 5.68 -5.84 23.76
N ARG A 338 6.75 -5.05 23.92
CA ARG A 338 7.72 -5.18 25.02
C ARG A 338 7.09 -5.01 26.39
N GLU A 339 6.25 -3.99 26.53
CA GLU A 339 5.59 -3.69 27.82
C GLU A 339 4.58 -4.78 28.22
N LEU A 340 3.81 -5.29 27.24
CA LEU A 340 2.91 -6.42 27.47
C LEU A 340 3.66 -7.70 27.81
N ARG A 341 4.81 -7.96 27.17
CA ARG A 341 5.64 -9.13 27.45
C ARG A 341 6.28 -9.04 28.85
N ALA A 342 6.69 -7.86 29.28
CA ALA A 342 7.18 -7.63 30.64
C ALA A 342 6.10 -7.90 31.70
N LEU A 343 4.84 -7.58 31.42
CA LEU A 343 3.72 -7.87 32.30
C LEU A 343 3.42 -9.38 32.43
N GLU A 344 3.64 -10.16 31.37
CA GLU A 344 3.55 -11.64 31.44
C GLU A 344 4.64 -12.21 32.35
N GLY A 345 5.91 -11.82 32.17
CA GLY A 345 7.01 -12.29 33.00
C GLY A 345 6.78 -12.00 34.48
N LEU A 346 6.28 -10.79 34.81
CA LEU A 346 5.95 -10.43 36.20
C LEU A 346 4.80 -11.27 36.78
N LYS A 347 3.84 -11.71 35.98
CA LYS A 347 2.75 -12.58 36.42
C LYS A 347 3.23 -14.02 36.65
N GLU A 348 4.12 -14.52 35.77
CA GLU A 348 4.74 -15.84 35.95
C GLU A 348 5.57 -15.88 37.23
N ASP A 349 6.46 -14.92 37.45
CA ASP A 349 7.27 -14.81 38.66
C ASP A 349 6.42 -14.70 39.93
N SER A 350 5.33 -13.90 39.88
CA SER A 350 4.43 -13.75 41.05
C SER A 350 3.58 -15.00 41.29
N GLY A 351 3.23 -15.77 40.26
CA GLY A 351 2.52 -17.04 40.35
C GLY A 351 3.41 -18.14 40.95
N GLU A 352 4.68 -18.20 40.55
CA GLU A 352 5.66 -19.15 41.09
C GLU A 352 5.98 -18.89 42.55
N LEU A 353 6.03 -17.63 42.99
CA LEU A 353 6.16 -17.24 44.38
C LEU A 353 4.93 -17.55 45.23
N ALA A 354 3.73 -17.63 44.64
CA ALA A 354 2.48 -17.92 45.33
C ALA A 354 2.24 -19.45 45.50
N ASP A 355 2.91 -20.31 44.74
CA ASP A 355 2.78 -21.78 44.84
C ASP A 355 4.16 -22.45 44.99
N PRO A 356 4.81 -22.32 46.18
CA PRO A 356 6.12 -22.94 46.41
C PRO A 356 6.06 -24.48 46.49
N ALA A 357 4.88 -25.09 46.45
CA ALA A 357 4.70 -26.54 46.51
C ALA A 357 4.91 -27.24 45.15
N ALA A 358 4.81 -26.49 44.04
CA ALA A 358 4.97 -27.04 42.70
C ALA A 358 6.45 -27.18 42.26
N SER A 359 7.41 -26.49 42.95
CA SER A 359 8.83 -26.54 42.61
C SER A 359 9.61 -27.64 43.35
N ALA A 360 8.96 -28.38 44.27
CA ALA A 360 9.58 -29.42 45.11
C ALA A 360 9.19 -30.86 44.77
N ALA A 361 8.46 -31.06 43.68
CA ALA A 361 8.10 -32.39 43.11
C ALA A 361 8.79 -32.62 41.77
#